data_d7afe3ba6d75c12f1e9ab88f399b0a8a
#
_entry.id   d7afe3ba6d75c12f1e9ab88f399b0a8a
#
_cell.length_a   1.000
_cell.length_b   1.000
_cell.length_c   1.000
_cell.angle_alpha   90.00
_cell.angle_beta   90.00
_cell.angle_gamma   90.00
#
_symmetry.space_group_name_H-M   'P 1'
#
loop_
_entity.id
_entity.type
_entity.pdbx_description
1 polymer ?
#
loop_
_entity_poly.entity_id
_entity_poly.type
_entity_poly.pdbx_seq_one_letter_code
_entity_poly.pdbx_strand_id
1 'polypeptide(L)'
;MTQPNFKRVQKRNPHQLVVDQHVHAAHCIRKFADEKGTVAVFDKSISRWVQRKPDAAIFCAKRAWDQRSEKGYMISIETAFFNVIDNINTPLTERRYDDISRYYHLWRLRGVARDKERQNVHFNKVGGHRLTIDEQEILEKNGYSFILENDGLLHHLASGIEIQVMLAKICHDMGNIKWGLLTARRGEFLVADYYPGDSFGLEPFIPVSPKHAFFANTLDSGIDVHQVRELNRASISSSGNYFFCRTLEKCPF
;
A
#
# COMPACT_ATOMS: atom_id res chain seq x y z
N MET A 1 -8.00 17.72 4.74
CA MET A 1 -7.59 17.91 3.32
C MET A 1 -8.65 17.29 2.44
N THR A 2 -9.24 18.05 1.51
CA THR A 2 -10.12 17.51 0.48
C THR A 2 -9.27 16.60 -0.42
N GLN A 3 -9.67 15.33 -0.57
CA GLN A 3 -9.00 14.44 -1.52
C GLN A 3 -8.97 15.10 -2.91
N PRO A 4 -7.84 15.06 -3.62
CA PRO A 4 -7.74 15.67 -4.93
C PRO A 4 -8.81 15.12 -5.87
N ASN A 5 -9.27 15.94 -6.79
CA ASN A 5 -10.34 15.63 -7.73
C ASN A 5 -10.01 14.35 -8.51
N PHE A 6 -10.70 13.25 -8.25
CA PHE A 6 -10.52 12.02 -9.01
C PHE A 6 -11.64 11.89 -10.06
N LYS A 7 -11.33 11.26 -11.18
CA LYS A 7 -12.34 10.98 -12.20
C LYS A 7 -13.36 9.99 -11.65
N ARG A 8 -14.59 10.47 -11.41
CA ARG A 8 -15.67 9.65 -10.88
C ARG A 8 -16.11 8.63 -11.93
N VAL A 9 -16.46 7.44 -11.48
CA VAL A 9 -17.16 6.46 -12.31
C VAL A 9 -18.60 6.93 -12.56
N GLN A 10 -19.23 6.37 -13.59
CA GLN A 10 -20.66 6.59 -13.84
C GLN A 10 -21.51 6.29 -12.61
N LYS A 11 -22.67 6.96 -12.54
CA LYS A 11 -23.64 6.74 -11.46
C LYS A 11 -23.97 5.24 -11.38
N ARG A 12 -23.92 4.70 -10.17
CA ARG A 12 -24.11 3.27 -9.85
C ARG A 12 -22.99 2.33 -10.33
N ASN A 13 -21.92 2.86 -10.90
CA ASN A 13 -20.75 2.07 -11.33
C ASN A 13 -21.14 0.81 -12.16
N PRO A 14 -21.76 0.97 -13.33
CA PRO A 14 -22.34 -0.15 -14.10
C PRO A 14 -21.28 -1.18 -14.50
N HIS A 15 -20.02 -0.77 -14.70
CA HIS A 15 -18.92 -1.64 -15.08
C HIS A 15 -18.16 -2.22 -13.88
N GLN A 16 -18.60 -1.95 -12.64
CA GLN A 16 -18.00 -2.47 -11.41
C GLN A 16 -16.47 -2.23 -11.33
N LEU A 17 -16.05 -1.02 -11.67
CA LEU A 17 -14.66 -0.60 -11.50
C LEU A 17 -14.33 -0.44 -10.02
N VAL A 18 -13.11 -0.79 -9.61
CA VAL A 18 -12.68 -0.59 -8.22
C VAL A 18 -12.45 0.89 -7.97
N VAL A 19 -13.22 1.46 -7.06
CA VAL A 19 -13.14 2.88 -6.68
C VAL A 19 -12.29 3.07 -5.43
N ASP A 20 -12.52 2.25 -4.43
CA ASP A 20 -11.77 2.24 -3.17
C ASP A 20 -10.64 1.22 -3.26
N GLN A 21 -9.42 1.72 -3.45
CA GLN A 21 -8.23 0.92 -3.69
C GLN A 21 -7.35 0.96 -2.45
N HIS A 22 -7.15 -0.20 -1.81
CA HIS A 22 -6.34 -0.27 -0.59
C HIS A 22 -4.87 0.07 -0.88
N VAL A 23 -4.32 1.02 -0.12
CA VAL A 23 -2.87 1.32 -0.13
C VAL A 23 -2.11 0.17 0.53
N HIS A 24 -2.46 -0.16 1.76
CA HIS A 24 -2.02 -1.37 2.45
C HIS A 24 -3.15 -2.39 2.39
N ALA A 25 -2.86 -3.62 1.96
CA ALA A 25 -3.88 -4.62 1.71
C ALA A 25 -4.76 -4.90 2.94
N ALA A 26 -6.08 -5.00 2.76
CA ALA A 26 -7.02 -5.26 3.86
C ALA A 26 -6.72 -6.56 4.62
N HIS A 27 -6.14 -7.59 3.96
CA HIS A 27 -5.67 -8.81 4.61
C HIS A 27 -4.58 -8.53 5.65
N CYS A 28 -3.61 -7.67 5.32
CA CYS A 28 -2.55 -7.27 6.24
C CYS A 28 -3.11 -6.45 7.42
N ILE A 29 -4.03 -5.52 7.15
CA ILE A 29 -4.67 -4.72 8.20
C ILE A 29 -5.45 -5.62 9.17
N ARG A 30 -6.16 -6.65 8.67
CA ARG A 30 -6.89 -7.62 9.50
C ARG A 30 -6.01 -8.36 10.51
N LYS A 31 -4.72 -8.55 10.25
CA LYS A 31 -3.78 -9.15 11.22
C LYS A 31 -3.62 -8.32 12.50
N PHE A 32 -3.98 -7.03 12.44
CA PHE A 32 -3.96 -6.11 13.58
C PHE A 32 -5.36 -5.86 14.18
N ALA A 33 -6.40 -6.53 13.68
CA ALA A 33 -7.73 -6.35 14.22
C ALA A 33 -7.83 -6.92 15.66
N ASP A 34 -8.61 -6.24 16.49
CA ASP A 34 -9.00 -6.69 17.82
C ASP A 34 -10.13 -7.76 17.74
N GLU A 35 -10.63 -8.19 18.88
CA GLU A 35 -11.72 -9.17 18.98
C GLU A 35 -13.05 -8.67 18.35
N LYS A 36 -13.19 -7.36 18.18
CA LYS A 36 -14.35 -6.73 17.52
C LYS A 36 -14.16 -6.60 16.01
N GLY A 37 -13.02 -7.04 15.48
CA GLY A 37 -12.66 -6.93 14.07
C GLY A 37 -12.29 -5.50 13.64
N THR A 38 -11.85 -4.64 14.59
CA THR A 38 -11.43 -3.25 14.35
C THR A 38 -9.97 -3.03 14.69
N VAL A 39 -9.39 -1.98 14.13
CA VAL A 39 -8.05 -1.49 14.47
C VAL A 39 -8.13 -0.06 15.02
N ALA A 40 -7.26 0.27 15.96
CA ALA A 40 -7.10 1.65 16.43
C ALA A 40 -6.27 2.43 15.42
N VAL A 41 -6.83 3.51 14.89
CA VAL A 41 -6.20 4.38 13.86
C VAL A 41 -6.05 5.78 14.42
N PHE A 42 -4.83 6.32 14.35
CA PHE A 42 -4.62 7.76 14.54
C PHE A 42 -4.80 8.47 13.19
N ASP A 43 -5.88 9.20 13.05
CA ASP A 43 -6.18 9.99 11.86
C ASP A 43 -5.55 11.38 12.02
N LYS A 44 -4.49 11.64 11.24
CA LYS A 44 -3.75 12.91 11.31
C LYS A 44 -4.57 14.11 10.84
N SER A 45 -5.58 13.90 9.97
CA SER A 45 -6.42 14.99 9.47
C SER A 45 -7.29 15.62 10.55
N ILE A 46 -7.67 14.83 11.56
CA ILE A 46 -8.47 15.25 12.71
C ILE A 46 -7.72 15.14 14.04
N SER A 47 -6.44 14.75 13.99
CA SER A 47 -5.52 14.63 15.13
C SER A 47 -6.08 13.83 16.31
N ARG A 48 -6.74 12.69 16.03
CA ARG A 48 -7.30 11.83 17.08
C ARG A 48 -7.35 10.35 16.71
N TRP A 49 -7.46 9.52 17.74
CA TRP A 49 -7.67 8.09 17.62
C TRP A 49 -9.13 7.76 17.31
N VAL A 50 -9.33 6.83 16.38
CA VAL A 50 -10.65 6.31 15.98
C VAL A 50 -10.56 4.81 15.75
N GLN A 51 -11.65 4.08 16.00
CA GLN A 51 -11.75 2.67 15.64
C GLN A 51 -12.24 2.54 14.19
N ARG A 52 -11.60 1.68 13.42
CA ARG A 52 -11.96 1.44 12.00
C ARG A 52 -11.91 -0.04 11.67
N LYS A 53 -12.79 -0.48 10.79
CA LYS A 53 -12.69 -1.80 10.17
C LYS A 53 -11.58 -1.80 9.12
N PRO A 54 -10.95 -2.95 8.81
CA PRO A 54 -9.88 -3.05 7.81
C PRO A 54 -10.25 -2.61 6.40
N ASP A 55 -11.54 -2.59 6.06
CA ASP A 55 -12.09 -2.15 4.77
C ASP A 55 -12.53 -0.67 4.76
N ALA A 56 -12.24 0.09 5.82
CA ALA A 56 -12.64 1.49 5.91
C ALA A 56 -11.92 2.38 4.89
N ALA A 57 -12.63 3.40 4.40
CA ALA A 57 -12.16 4.33 3.37
C ALA A 57 -10.84 5.05 3.70
N ILE A 58 -10.48 5.17 4.99
CA ILE A 58 -9.21 5.78 5.41
C ILE A 58 -7.99 5.00 4.88
N PHE A 59 -8.13 3.69 4.67
CA PHE A 59 -7.08 2.82 4.15
C PHE A 59 -7.00 2.81 2.62
N CYS A 60 -7.92 3.50 1.94
CA CYS A 60 -8.07 3.47 0.50
C CYS A 60 -7.66 4.78 -0.17
N ALA A 61 -7.12 4.66 -1.38
CA ALA A 61 -7.04 5.72 -2.36
C ALA A 61 -8.27 5.64 -3.30
N LYS A 62 -8.81 6.78 -3.72
CA LYS A 62 -9.95 6.83 -4.64
C LYS A 62 -9.46 6.82 -6.08
N ARG A 63 -9.55 5.69 -6.80
CA ARG A 63 -9.11 5.54 -8.21
C ARG A 63 -7.74 6.19 -8.48
N ALA A 64 -6.75 5.82 -7.67
CA ALA A 64 -5.40 6.35 -7.82
C ALA A 64 -4.62 5.66 -8.94
N TRP A 65 -4.99 4.42 -9.29
CA TRP A 65 -4.46 3.63 -10.41
C TRP A 65 -5.59 2.91 -11.16
N ASP A 66 -5.26 2.27 -12.28
CA ASP A 66 -6.22 1.65 -13.20
C ASP A 66 -6.71 0.27 -12.74
N GLN A 67 -7.81 -0.18 -13.33
CA GLN A 67 -8.43 -1.48 -13.06
C GLN A 67 -7.52 -2.65 -13.43
N ARG A 68 -6.75 -2.56 -14.54
CA ARG A 68 -5.80 -3.58 -14.98
C ARG A 68 -4.71 -3.81 -13.93
N SER A 69 -4.15 -2.74 -13.40
CA SER A 69 -3.14 -2.81 -12.33
C SER A 69 -3.73 -3.43 -11.06
N GLU A 70 -4.89 -2.95 -10.62
CA GLU A 70 -5.56 -3.42 -9.40
C GLU A 70 -5.92 -4.91 -9.46
N LYS A 71 -6.51 -5.36 -10.57
CA LYS A 71 -6.98 -6.76 -10.76
C LYS A 71 -5.94 -7.70 -11.38
N GLY A 72 -4.82 -7.17 -11.85
CA GLY A 72 -3.76 -7.92 -12.50
C GLY A 72 -2.56 -8.16 -11.57
N TYR A 73 -1.43 -7.53 -11.89
CA TYR A 73 -0.15 -7.80 -11.23
C TYR A 73 -0.15 -7.49 -9.71
N MET A 74 -0.92 -6.50 -9.27
CA MET A 74 -0.98 -6.14 -7.84
C MET A 74 -1.59 -7.27 -7.00
N ILE A 75 -2.69 -7.87 -7.44
CA ILE A 75 -3.30 -9.03 -6.76
C ILE A 75 -2.32 -10.21 -6.68
N SER A 76 -1.55 -10.48 -7.73
CA SER A 76 -0.59 -11.59 -7.71
C SER A 76 0.52 -11.38 -6.67
N ILE A 77 1.02 -10.15 -6.54
CA ILE A 77 2.00 -9.77 -5.52
C ILE A 77 1.41 -9.88 -4.11
N GLU A 78 0.19 -9.39 -3.91
CA GLU A 78 -0.50 -9.51 -2.62
C GLU A 78 -0.71 -10.97 -2.23
N THR A 79 -1.20 -11.80 -3.14
CA THR A 79 -1.44 -13.22 -2.89
C THR A 79 -0.14 -13.96 -2.51
N ALA A 80 0.96 -13.67 -3.21
CA ALA A 80 2.27 -14.23 -2.89
C ALA A 80 2.73 -13.83 -1.49
N PHE A 81 2.58 -12.55 -1.13
CA PHE A 81 2.92 -12.04 0.20
C PHE A 81 2.00 -12.59 1.31
N PHE A 82 0.69 -12.76 1.04
CA PHE A 82 -0.24 -13.34 2.02
C PHE A 82 0.18 -14.76 2.40
N ASN A 83 0.63 -15.56 1.43
CA ASN A 83 1.18 -16.88 1.70
C ASN A 83 2.40 -16.83 2.64
N VAL A 84 3.24 -15.79 2.53
CA VAL A 84 4.39 -15.61 3.43
C VAL A 84 3.94 -15.28 4.85
N ILE A 85 3.03 -14.31 5.02
CA ILE A 85 2.60 -13.87 6.36
C ILE A 85 1.65 -14.85 7.05
N ASP A 86 0.94 -15.68 6.30
CA ASP A 86 0.10 -16.75 6.84
C ASP A 86 0.95 -17.95 7.30
N ASN A 87 2.17 -18.08 6.76
CA ASN A 87 3.18 -19.06 7.15
C ASN A 87 4.40 -18.39 7.80
N ILE A 88 4.17 -17.50 8.77
CA ILE A 88 5.18 -16.59 9.33
C ILE A 88 6.40 -17.31 9.94
N ASN A 89 6.22 -18.57 10.39
CA ASN A 89 7.27 -19.39 11.00
C ASN A 89 8.14 -20.14 9.99
N THR A 90 8.01 -19.86 8.68
CA THR A 90 8.87 -20.46 7.66
C THR A 90 10.33 -20.12 7.94
N PRO A 91 11.24 -21.14 7.98
CA PRO A 91 12.67 -20.93 8.23
C PRO A 91 13.29 -19.90 7.28
N LEU A 92 14.31 -19.19 7.75
CA LEU A 92 15.01 -18.15 7.01
C LEU A 92 15.51 -18.65 5.64
N THR A 93 15.97 -19.89 5.56
CA THR A 93 16.49 -20.53 4.33
C THR A 93 15.42 -20.84 3.29
N GLU A 94 14.16 -20.93 3.68
CA GLU A 94 13.03 -21.25 2.81
C GLU A 94 12.12 -20.05 2.57
N ARG A 95 12.44 -18.90 3.17
CA ARG A 95 11.62 -17.69 3.10
C ARG A 95 11.69 -17.07 1.71
N ARG A 96 10.53 -16.71 1.18
CA ARG A 96 10.39 -16.11 -0.14
C ARG A 96 10.65 -14.60 -0.09
N TYR A 97 11.92 -14.22 -0.06
CA TYR A 97 12.37 -12.82 0.09
C TYR A 97 11.85 -11.90 -1.02
N ASP A 98 11.79 -12.39 -2.26
CA ASP A 98 11.28 -11.61 -3.39
C ASP A 98 9.81 -11.21 -3.21
N ASP A 99 8.98 -12.09 -2.66
CA ASP A 99 7.57 -11.77 -2.41
C ASP A 99 7.42 -10.69 -1.35
N ILE A 100 8.27 -10.71 -0.31
CA ILE A 100 8.30 -9.67 0.72
C ILE A 100 8.75 -8.34 0.11
N SER A 101 9.84 -8.34 -0.65
CA SER A 101 10.38 -7.15 -1.31
C SER A 101 9.39 -6.53 -2.28
N ARG A 102 8.78 -7.36 -3.16
CA ARG A 102 7.79 -6.89 -4.13
C ARG A 102 6.57 -6.26 -3.46
N TYR A 103 6.08 -6.86 -2.37
CA TYR A 103 4.95 -6.30 -1.63
C TYR A 103 5.32 -4.99 -0.92
N TYR A 104 6.50 -4.91 -0.27
CA TYR A 104 6.98 -3.69 0.36
C TYR A 104 7.03 -2.52 -0.62
N HIS A 105 7.61 -2.73 -1.80
CA HIS A 105 7.69 -1.69 -2.81
C HIS A 105 6.35 -1.35 -3.44
N LEU A 106 5.48 -2.34 -3.65
CA LEU A 106 4.11 -2.10 -4.10
C LEU A 106 3.34 -1.22 -3.11
N TRP A 107 3.40 -1.54 -1.82
CA TRP A 107 2.75 -0.75 -0.77
C TRP A 107 3.26 0.70 -0.77
N ARG A 108 4.57 0.89 -0.84
CA ARG A 108 5.22 2.19 -0.93
C ARG A 108 4.76 3.00 -2.15
N LEU A 109 4.79 2.40 -3.33
CA LEU A 109 4.38 3.04 -4.58
C LEU A 109 2.89 3.41 -4.59
N ARG A 110 2.03 2.57 -4.01
CA ARG A 110 0.60 2.88 -3.82
C ARG A 110 0.40 4.09 -2.91
N GLY A 111 1.17 4.20 -1.82
CA GLY A 111 1.14 5.37 -0.93
C GLY A 111 1.52 6.64 -1.66
N VAL A 112 2.62 6.61 -2.42
CA VAL A 112 3.05 7.73 -3.27
C VAL A 112 1.97 8.09 -4.30
N ALA A 113 1.38 7.12 -4.99
CA ALA A 113 0.33 7.37 -5.99
C ALA A 113 -0.95 7.94 -5.38
N ARG A 114 -1.30 7.55 -4.12
CA ARG A 114 -2.42 8.14 -3.39
C ARG A 114 -2.22 9.63 -3.13
N ASP A 115 -1.00 10.02 -2.75
CA ASP A 115 -0.68 11.38 -2.28
C ASP A 115 -0.20 12.29 -3.40
N LYS A 116 0.12 11.73 -4.58
CA LYS A 116 0.55 12.47 -5.76
C LYS A 116 -0.57 13.36 -6.30
N GLU A 117 -0.21 14.56 -6.74
CA GLU A 117 -1.13 15.44 -7.46
C GLU A 117 -1.62 14.77 -8.76
N ARG A 118 -2.92 14.87 -9.01
CA ARG A 118 -3.59 14.14 -10.10
C ARG A 118 -3.63 14.97 -11.36
N GLN A 119 -2.60 14.83 -12.19
CA GLN A 119 -2.51 15.49 -13.48
C GLN A 119 -2.50 14.43 -14.59
N ASN A 120 -3.30 14.68 -15.65
CA ASN A 120 -3.26 13.87 -16.86
C ASN A 120 -1.94 14.08 -17.60
N VAL A 121 -1.49 13.06 -18.32
CA VAL A 121 -0.26 13.13 -19.11
C VAL A 121 -0.58 13.45 -20.55
N HIS A 122 -0.10 14.59 -21.03
CA HIS A 122 -0.27 15.02 -22.41
C HIS A 122 0.95 14.68 -23.25
N PHE A 123 0.71 14.16 -24.44
CA PHE A 123 1.75 13.77 -25.39
C PHE A 123 1.75 14.72 -26.59
N ASN A 124 2.89 15.29 -26.90
CA ASN A 124 3.03 16.10 -28.11
C ASN A 124 2.93 15.23 -29.36
N LYS A 125 2.09 15.65 -30.33
CA LYS A 125 1.90 14.98 -31.63
C LYS A 125 1.29 13.57 -31.58
N VAL A 126 0.70 13.17 -30.47
CA VAL A 126 -0.07 11.91 -30.37
C VAL A 126 -1.55 12.26 -30.44
N GLY A 127 -2.22 11.75 -31.45
CA GLY A 127 -3.67 11.86 -31.55
C GLY A 127 -4.38 11.02 -30.50
N GLY A 128 -5.46 11.55 -29.94
CA GLY A 128 -6.31 10.83 -29.00
C GLY A 128 -7.64 10.44 -29.61
N HIS A 129 -8.46 9.77 -28.84
CA HIS A 129 -9.78 9.31 -29.23
C HIS A 129 -10.88 10.13 -28.53
N ARG A 130 -11.99 10.33 -29.24
CA ARG A 130 -13.24 10.85 -28.66
C ARG A 130 -14.04 9.69 -28.12
N LEU A 131 -13.87 9.42 -26.83
CA LEU A 131 -14.58 8.34 -26.14
C LEU A 131 -15.60 8.92 -25.17
N THR A 132 -16.80 8.38 -25.18
CA THR A 132 -17.80 8.62 -24.15
C THR A 132 -17.30 8.07 -22.79
N ILE A 133 -17.90 8.48 -21.68
CA ILE A 133 -17.54 7.94 -20.35
C ILE A 133 -17.78 6.42 -20.30
N ASP A 134 -18.84 5.94 -20.95
CA ASP A 134 -19.17 4.51 -21.00
C ASP A 134 -18.09 3.70 -21.73
N GLU A 135 -17.68 4.14 -22.93
CA GLU A 135 -16.61 3.49 -23.69
C GLU A 135 -15.27 3.50 -22.92
N GLN A 136 -14.95 4.60 -22.23
CA GLN A 136 -13.75 4.67 -21.39
C GLN A 136 -13.78 3.63 -20.28
N GLU A 137 -14.91 3.47 -19.58
CA GLU A 137 -15.06 2.51 -18.49
C GLU A 137 -15.08 1.06 -19.00
N ILE A 138 -15.65 0.80 -20.18
CA ILE A 138 -15.59 -0.50 -20.85
C ILE A 138 -14.14 -0.86 -21.19
N LEU A 139 -13.40 0.05 -21.81
CA LEU A 139 -11.99 -0.16 -22.15
C LEU A 139 -11.16 -0.43 -20.90
N GLU A 140 -11.31 0.39 -19.86
CA GLU A 140 -10.60 0.21 -18.58
C GLU A 140 -10.95 -1.13 -17.93
N LYS A 141 -12.24 -1.51 -17.92
CA LYS A 141 -12.70 -2.80 -17.37
C LYS A 141 -12.03 -3.98 -18.06
N ASN A 142 -11.82 -3.87 -19.36
CA ASN A 142 -11.16 -4.89 -20.18
C ASN A 142 -9.62 -4.78 -20.16
N GLY A 143 -9.05 -3.89 -19.33
CA GLY A 143 -7.62 -3.77 -19.13
C GLY A 143 -6.88 -2.95 -20.19
N TYR A 144 -7.60 -2.16 -20.99
CA TYR A 144 -7.01 -1.27 -21.98
C TYR A 144 -6.68 0.11 -21.38
N SER A 145 -5.54 0.65 -21.79
CA SER A 145 -5.21 2.07 -21.62
C SER A 145 -5.51 2.81 -22.92
N PHE A 146 -5.95 4.06 -22.83
CA PHE A 146 -6.34 4.89 -23.98
C PHE A 146 -5.93 6.33 -23.79
N ILE A 147 -5.76 7.06 -24.88
CA ILE A 147 -5.44 8.49 -24.91
C ILE A 147 -6.66 9.24 -25.43
N LEU A 148 -7.10 10.23 -24.68
CA LEU A 148 -8.21 11.10 -25.07
C LEU A 148 -7.70 12.31 -25.86
N GLU A 149 -8.49 12.77 -26.82
CA GLU A 149 -8.13 13.88 -27.72
C GLU A 149 -7.73 15.16 -26.95
N ASN A 150 -8.49 15.52 -25.91
CA ASN A 150 -8.26 16.76 -25.16
C ASN A 150 -7.63 16.53 -23.78
N ASP A 151 -7.79 15.35 -23.21
CA ASP A 151 -7.37 15.04 -21.84
C ASP A 151 -6.05 14.24 -21.77
N GLY A 152 -5.56 13.73 -22.91
CA GLY A 152 -4.38 12.89 -22.96
C GLY A 152 -4.59 11.52 -22.27
N LEU A 153 -3.55 11.01 -21.64
CA LEU A 153 -3.64 9.80 -20.80
C LEU A 153 -4.10 10.21 -19.41
N LEU A 154 -5.23 9.64 -19.00
CA LEU A 154 -5.81 9.94 -17.70
C LEU A 154 -4.86 9.55 -16.57
N HIS A 155 -4.79 10.39 -15.55
CA HIS A 155 -3.85 10.24 -14.44
C HIS A 155 -3.86 8.82 -13.82
N HIS A 156 -5.02 8.20 -13.55
CA HIS A 156 -5.08 6.87 -12.94
C HIS A 156 -4.54 5.77 -13.87
N LEU A 157 -4.71 5.90 -15.20
CA LEU A 157 -4.10 5.00 -16.19
C LEU A 157 -2.57 5.17 -16.21
N ALA A 158 -2.10 6.41 -16.17
CA ALA A 158 -0.68 6.73 -16.10
C ALA A 158 -0.04 6.20 -14.80
N SER A 159 -0.70 6.40 -13.67
CA SER A 159 -0.21 5.93 -12.37
C SER A 159 -0.10 4.41 -12.28
N GLY A 160 -1.04 3.65 -12.86
CA GLY A 160 -0.94 2.20 -12.91
C GLY A 160 0.28 1.72 -13.69
N ILE A 161 0.56 2.35 -14.84
CA ILE A 161 1.77 2.09 -15.64
C ILE A 161 3.03 2.48 -14.87
N GLU A 162 3.04 3.67 -14.26
CA GLU A 162 4.17 4.18 -13.48
C GLU A 162 4.53 3.24 -12.33
N ILE A 163 3.54 2.79 -11.55
CA ILE A 163 3.76 1.82 -10.46
C ILE A 163 4.40 0.54 -11.01
N GLN A 164 3.90 0.00 -12.12
CA GLN A 164 4.42 -1.23 -12.72
C GLN A 164 5.88 -1.08 -13.17
N VAL A 165 6.20 0.02 -13.85
CA VAL A 165 7.56 0.31 -14.34
C VAL A 165 8.52 0.54 -13.18
N MET A 166 8.13 1.36 -12.20
CA MET A 166 8.96 1.63 -11.03
C MET A 166 9.18 0.38 -10.19
N LEU A 167 8.17 -0.47 -10.01
CA LEU A 167 8.32 -1.73 -9.30
C LEU A 167 9.31 -2.66 -10.00
N ALA A 168 9.21 -2.80 -11.32
CA ALA A 168 10.14 -3.62 -12.10
C ALA A 168 11.58 -3.10 -11.99
N LYS A 169 11.77 -1.77 -12.09
CA LYS A 169 13.08 -1.13 -11.92
C LYS A 169 13.65 -1.36 -10.53
N ILE A 170 12.88 -1.08 -9.47
CA ILE A 170 13.34 -1.26 -8.09
C ILE A 170 13.72 -2.72 -7.83
N CYS A 171 12.89 -3.69 -8.25
CA CYS A 171 13.18 -5.10 -8.07
C CYS A 171 14.45 -5.55 -8.84
N HIS A 172 14.77 -4.90 -9.96
CA HIS A 172 16.01 -5.15 -10.70
C HIS A 172 17.23 -4.55 -9.97
N ASP A 173 17.13 -3.31 -9.52
CA ASP A 173 18.24 -2.52 -8.98
C ASP A 173 18.65 -2.93 -7.54
N MET A 174 17.67 -3.35 -6.71
CA MET A 174 17.91 -3.60 -5.28
C MET A 174 18.50 -4.99 -4.96
N GLY A 175 18.67 -5.87 -5.94
CA GLY A 175 19.23 -7.21 -5.70
C GLY A 175 18.40 -8.02 -4.68
N ASN A 176 19.03 -9.02 -4.07
CA ASN A 176 18.37 -9.94 -3.13
C ASN A 176 18.40 -9.39 -1.69
N ILE A 177 17.40 -8.58 -1.31
CA ILE A 177 17.22 -8.20 0.10
C ILE A 177 16.86 -9.46 0.90
N LYS A 178 17.60 -9.72 1.97
CA LYS A 178 17.25 -10.76 2.95
C LYS A 178 16.40 -10.15 4.05
N TRP A 179 15.27 -10.78 4.34
CA TRP A 179 14.32 -10.31 5.34
C TRP A 179 14.37 -11.18 6.59
N GLY A 180 14.83 -10.65 7.70
CA GLY A 180 14.70 -11.29 9.01
C GLY A 180 13.33 -11.01 9.63
N LEU A 181 12.88 -11.92 10.49
CA LEU A 181 11.65 -11.79 11.27
C LEU A 181 11.98 -11.27 12.68
N LEU A 182 11.54 -10.06 12.98
CA LEU A 182 11.58 -9.52 14.34
C LEU A 182 10.34 -9.96 15.11
N THR A 183 10.55 -10.53 16.30
CA THR A 183 9.47 -10.93 17.20
C THR A 183 9.50 -10.06 18.47
N ALA A 184 8.45 -9.28 18.70
CA ALA A 184 8.34 -8.42 19.88
C ALA A 184 8.09 -9.28 21.14
N ARG A 185 9.08 -9.37 22.04
CA ARG A 185 8.93 -10.06 23.34
C ARG A 185 7.92 -9.34 24.23
N ARG A 186 7.93 -8.02 24.24
CA ARG A 186 6.99 -7.13 24.93
C ARG A 186 6.62 -5.96 24.00
N GLY A 187 5.43 -5.40 24.21
CA GLY A 187 4.89 -4.36 23.34
C GLY A 187 4.33 -4.94 22.03
N GLU A 188 3.78 -4.07 21.21
CA GLU A 188 3.19 -4.39 19.91
C GLU A 188 3.64 -3.36 18.86
N PHE A 189 3.77 -3.82 17.62
CA PHE A 189 4.06 -2.94 16.51
C PHE A 189 2.83 -2.14 16.11
N LEU A 190 3.08 -0.92 15.62
CA LEU A 190 2.13 -0.13 14.85
C LEU A 190 2.58 -0.04 13.39
N VAL A 191 1.65 0.32 12.53
CA VAL A 191 1.85 0.36 11.08
C VAL A 191 1.60 1.78 10.58
N ALA A 192 2.54 2.33 9.81
CA ALA A 192 2.34 3.56 9.05
C ALA A 192 1.38 3.32 7.87
N ASP A 193 0.78 4.37 7.33
CA ASP A 193 0.00 4.29 6.09
C ASP A 193 0.88 3.85 4.90
N TYR A 194 2.12 4.28 4.85
CA TYR A 194 3.21 3.75 4.02
C TYR A 194 4.55 4.36 4.49
N TYR A 195 5.65 3.83 3.97
CA TYR A 195 6.99 4.38 4.21
C TYR A 195 7.49 5.08 2.94
N PRO A 196 7.68 6.41 2.94
CA PRO A 196 7.96 7.18 1.71
C PRO A 196 9.37 6.96 1.11
N GLY A 197 10.17 6.05 1.65
CA GLY A 197 11.51 5.75 1.16
C GLY A 197 12.59 6.17 2.15
N ASP A 198 13.84 6.27 1.70
CA ASP A 198 15.07 6.45 2.49
C ASP A 198 15.11 7.72 3.38
N SER A 199 13.94 8.34 3.61
CA SER A 199 13.80 9.65 4.26
C SER A 199 14.29 9.69 5.70
N PHE A 200 14.58 8.55 6.34
CA PHE A 200 14.97 8.52 7.77
C PHE A 200 16.12 7.55 8.07
N GLY A 201 16.85 7.07 7.08
CA GLY A 201 17.97 6.14 7.31
C GLY A 201 17.54 4.78 7.90
N LEU A 202 16.25 4.44 7.82
CA LEU A 202 15.75 3.15 8.23
C LEU A 202 15.80 2.16 7.07
N GLU A 203 16.34 0.97 7.36
CA GLU A 203 16.20 -0.17 6.49
C GLU A 203 14.70 -0.49 6.25
N PRO A 204 14.35 -1.08 5.10
CA PRO A 204 12.98 -1.51 4.81
C PRO A 204 12.38 -2.34 5.95
N PHE A 205 11.15 -1.98 6.35
CA PHE A 205 10.48 -2.54 7.51
C PHE A 205 8.99 -2.74 7.23
N ILE A 206 8.46 -3.92 7.56
CA ILE A 206 7.05 -4.27 7.37
C ILE A 206 6.49 -4.92 8.64
N PRO A 207 5.73 -4.23 9.49
CA PRO A 207 4.93 -4.86 10.51
C PRO A 207 3.85 -5.73 9.87
N VAL A 208 3.78 -7.02 10.22
CA VAL A 208 2.85 -7.99 9.63
C VAL A 208 1.85 -8.54 10.63
N SER A 209 2.11 -8.34 11.92
CA SER A 209 1.17 -8.58 13.01
C SER A 209 1.56 -7.72 14.22
N PRO A 210 0.74 -7.62 15.27
CA PRO A 210 1.11 -6.91 16.48
C PRO A 210 2.43 -7.37 17.11
N LYS A 211 2.86 -8.61 16.83
CA LYS A 211 4.06 -9.22 17.42
C LYS A 211 5.19 -9.46 16.42
N HIS A 212 4.95 -9.35 15.13
CA HIS A 212 5.92 -9.71 14.10
C HIS A 212 6.11 -8.60 13.08
N ALA A 213 7.35 -8.42 12.65
CA ALA A 213 7.70 -7.51 11.56
C ALA A 213 8.85 -8.10 10.74
N PHE A 214 8.82 -7.94 9.42
CA PHE A 214 9.99 -8.16 8.58
C PHE A 214 10.88 -6.93 8.60
N PHE A 215 12.19 -7.15 8.69
CA PHE A 215 13.21 -6.11 8.65
C PHE A 215 14.32 -6.53 7.68
N ALA A 216 14.68 -5.62 6.78
CA ALA A 216 15.67 -5.92 5.75
C ALA A 216 17.07 -6.11 6.34
N ASN A 217 17.87 -6.94 5.67
CA ASN A 217 19.29 -7.17 5.95
C ASN A 217 19.60 -7.60 7.39
N THR A 218 18.68 -8.32 8.05
CA THR A 218 18.87 -8.86 9.39
C THR A 218 18.55 -10.33 9.49
N LEU A 219 18.87 -10.94 10.63
CA LEU A 219 18.50 -12.31 10.99
C LEU A 219 17.21 -12.30 11.82
N ASP A 220 16.56 -13.48 11.91
CA ASP A 220 15.43 -13.65 12.82
C ASP A 220 15.87 -13.40 14.26
N SER A 221 15.12 -12.57 14.98
CA SER A 221 15.48 -12.20 16.34
C SER A 221 14.28 -11.78 17.18
N GLY A 222 14.40 -12.05 18.49
CA GLY A 222 13.47 -11.50 19.49
C GLY A 222 13.96 -10.13 19.96
N ILE A 223 13.12 -9.12 19.82
CA ILE A 223 13.43 -7.74 20.23
C ILE A 223 12.71 -7.32 21.51
N ASP A 224 13.32 -6.40 22.24
CA ASP A 224 12.76 -5.88 23.49
C ASP A 224 11.80 -4.70 23.26
N VAL A 225 11.22 -4.20 24.34
CA VAL A 225 10.25 -3.08 24.30
C VAL A 225 10.86 -1.76 23.83
N HIS A 226 12.16 -1.54 24.04
CA HIS A 226 12.85 -0.31 23.62
C HIS A 226 13.04 -0.33 22.11
N GLN A 227 13.46 -1.45 21.55
CA GLN A 227 13.58 -1.64 20.10
C GLN A 227 12.22 -1.53 19.40
N VAL A 228 11.15 -2.11 19.98
CA VAL A 228 9.78 -1.93 19.46
C VAL A 228 9.38 -0.46 19.48
N ARG A 229 9.71 0.28 20.56
CA ARG A 229 9.43 1.72 20.68
C ARG A 229 10.11 2.52 19.57
N GLU A 230 11.38 2.26 19.30
CA GLU A 230 12.12 2.99 18.25
C GLU A 230 11.52 2.73 16.86
N LEU A 231 11.15 1.50 16.55
CA LEU A 231 10.49 1.16 15.28
C LEU A 231 9.09 1.78 15.17
N ASN A 232 8.33 1.83 16.26
CA ASN A 232 7.03 2.50 16.29
C ASN A 232 7.16 4.01 16.09
N ARG A 233 8.14 4.66 16.74
CA ARG A 233 8.43 6.09 16.53
C ARG A 233 8.80 6.41 15.10
N ALA A 234 9.63 5.57 14.50
CA ALA A 234 9.99 5.69 13.10
C ALA A 234 8.75 5.55 12.18
N SER A 235 7.87 4.60 12.47
CA SER A 235 6.60 4.43 11.74
C SER A 235 5.68 5.66 11.88
N ILE A 236 5.55 6.23 13.09
CA ILE A 236 4.78 7.45 13.32
C ILE A 236 5.36 8.64 12.54
N SER A 237 6.69 8.80 12.58
CA SER A 237 7.39 9.90 11.90
C SER A 237 7.28 9.81 10.38
N SER A 238 7.31 8.59 9.82
CA SER A 238 7.19 8.37 8.37
C SER A 238 5.76 8.42 7.87
N SER A 239 4.74 8.21 8.72
CA SER A 239 3.36 8.20 8.26
C SER A 239 2.89 9.57 7.75
N GLY A 240 2.23 9.58 6.58
CA GLY A 240 1.68 10.80 5.98
C GLY A 240 0.30 11.16 6.53
N ASN A 241 -0.65 10.26 6.44
CA ASN A 241 -2.06 10.52 6.71
C ASN A 241 -2.58 9.84 7.97
N TYR A 242 -2.13 8.64 8.25
CA TYR A 242 -2.52 7.87 9.44
C TYR A 242 -1.47 6.85 9.82
N PHE A 243 -1.58 6.34 11.03
CA PHE A 243 -0.96 5.10 11.47
C PHE A 243 -1.96 4.31 12.32
N PHE A 244 -1.76 3.00 12.43
CA PHE A 244 -2.71 2.15 13.15
C PHE A 244 -2.01 1.04 13.93
N CYS A 245 -2.73 0.51 14.92
CA CYS A 245 -2.30 -0.64 15.72
C CYS A 245 -3.52 -1.44 16.17
N ARG A 246 -3.29 -2.57 16.84
CA ARG A 246 -4.36 -3.35 17.45
C ARG A 246 -4.97 -2.60 18.64
N THR A 247 -4.16 -2.26 19.63
CA THR A 247 -4.55 -1.52 20.82
C THR A 247 -3.45 -0.57 21.25
N LEU A 248 -3.83 0.66 21.59
CA LEU A 248 -2.88 1.73 21.92
C LEU A 248 -2.03 1.40 23.15
N GLU A 249 -2.66 0.83 24.17
CA GLU A 249 -2.03 0.56 25.47
C GLU A 249 -0.87 -0.44 25.36
N LYS A 250 -0.85 -1.25 24.29
CA LYS A 250 0.19 -2.27 24.04
C LYS A 250 1.29 -1.80 23.10
N CYS A 251 1.11 -0.65 22.44
CA CYS A 251 2.06 -0.08 21.50
C CYS A 251 2.94 0.95 22.20
N PRO A 252 4.21 0.65 22.53
CA PRO A 252 5.14 1.65 23.06
C PRO A 252 5.56 2.61 21.93
N PHE A 253 5.56 3.95 22.19
CA PHE A 253 6.08 5.00 21.30
C PHE A 253 6.49 6.27 22.06
#